data_2f2d417810761923f50a382d03c31be4
#
_entry.id   2f2d417810761923f50a382d03c31be4
#
_cell.length_a   1.000
_cell.length_b   1.000
_cell.length_c   1.000
_cell.angle_alpha   90.00
_cell.angle_beta   90.00
_cell.angle_gamma   90.00
#
_symmetry.space_group_name_H-M   'P 1'
#
loop_
_entity.id
_entity.type
_entity.pdbx_description
1 polymer ?
#
loop_
_entity_poly.entity_id
_entity_poly.type
_entity_poly.pdbx_seq_one_letter_code
_entity_poly.pdbx_strand_id
1 'polypeptide(L)'
;VSDGLLTPPVGDSDHVQGNPKAAVTLVEYGDYECPYCGQAYPIVKRIQERFGQRVRFVFRNFPLRESHPHAVHAAEAAESVAVLGGPDAFWAMHDLVYEHQRTLGDAALARLATEAG
;
A
#
# COMPACT_ATOMS: atom_id res chain seq x y z
N VAL A 1 11.39 -23.94 2.77
CA VAL A 1 10.31 -23.17 2.17
C VAL A 1 9.04 -23.43 2.95
N SER A 2 8.24 -22.42 3.07
CA SER A 2 6.96 -22.52 3.73
C SER A 2 6.00 -23.44 2.95
N ASP A 3 4.90 -23.76 3.59
CA ASP A 3 3.80 -24.50 2.98
C ASP A 3 2.93 -23.60 2.06
N GLY A 4 3.42 -22.43 1.71
CA GLY A 4 2.71 -21.46 0.90
C GLY A 4 1.82 -20.51 1.68
N LEU A 5 1.83 -20.61 3.01
CA LEU A 5 1.05 -19.73 3.86
C LEU A 5 1.87 -18.50 4.27
N LEU A 6 1.18 -17.38 4.42
CA LEU A 6 1.80 -16.15 4.89
C LEU A 6 2.07 -16.21 6.40
N THR A 7 3.12 -15.51 6.81
CA THR A 7 3.44 -15.37 8.24
C THR A 7 3.68 -13.89 8.52
N PRO A 8 2.76 -13.21 9.22
CA PRO A 8 1.47 -13.73 9.70
C PRO A 8 0.45 -13.88 8.55
N PRO A 9 -0.58 -14.71 8.76
CA PRO A 9 -1.67 -14.77 7.78
C PRO A 9 -2.43 -13.44 7.73
N VAL A 10 -3.21 -13.26 6.67
CA VAL A 10 -4.03 -12.05 6.53
C VAL A 10 -5.02 -11.96 7.69
N GLY A 11 -5.07 -10.80 8.34
CA GLY A 11 -5.90 -10.59 9.52
C GLY A 11 -6.31 -9.12 9.67
N ASP A 12 -6.87 -8.83 10.84
CA ASP A 12 -7.48 -7.52 11.12
C ASP A 12 -6.50 -6.35 11.11
N SER A 13 -5.22 -6.61 11.30
CA SER A 13 -4.21 -5.55 11.27
C SER A 13 -3.73 -5.19 9.86
N ASP A 14 -4.17 -5.95 8.86
CA ASP A 14 -3.79 -5.69 7.48
C ASP A 14 -4.61 -4.57 6.86
N HIS A 15 -3.99 -3.89 5.88
CA HIS A 15 -4.68 -2.94 5.03
C HIS A 15 -5.33 -3.71 3.88
N VAL A 16 -6.66 -3.76 3.87
CA VAL A 16 -7.44 -4.54 2.92
C VAL A 16 -8.30 -3.63 2.07
N GLN A 17 -8.31 -3.88 0.77
CA GLN A 17 -9.13 -3.15 -0.18
C GLN A 17 -9.94 -4.14 -1.02
N GLY A 18 -11.19 -3.81 -1.30
CA GLY A 18 -12.09 -4.66 -2.06
C GLY A 18 -12.95 -5.53 -1.16
N ASN A 19 -13.52 -6.58 -1.74
CA ASN A 19 -14.46 -7.45 -1.04
C ASN A 19 -13.75 -8.30 0.03
N PRO A 20 -14.06 -8.12 1.33
CA PRO A 20 -13.39 -8.88 2.38
C PRO A 20 -13.67 -10.38 2.33
N LYS A 21 -14.70 -10.80 1.56
CA LYS A 21 -15.07 -12.20 1.39
C LYS A 21 -14.67 -12.77 0.03
N ALA A 22 -13.80 -12.06 -0.71
CA ALA A 22 -13.39 -12.51 -2.03
C ALA A 22 -12.69 -13.87 -1.97
N ALA A 23 -12.89 -14.67 -3.01
CA ALA A 23 -12.26 -15.98 -3.11
C ALA A 23 -10.74 -15.91 -3.26
N VAL A 24 -10.24 -14.82 -3.87
CA VAL A 24 -8.81 -14.64 -4.14
C VAL A 24 -8.30 -13.43 -3.37
N THR A 25 -7.18 -13.61 -2.67
CA THR A 25 -6.48 -12.53 -2.01
C THR A 25 -5.14 -12.30 -2.70
N LEU A 26 -4.93 -11.07 -3.16
CA LEU A 26 -3.66 -10.62 -3.73
C LEU A 26 -2.92 -9.84 -2.65
N VAL A 27 -1.74 -10.31 -2.26
CA VAL A 27 -0.93 -9.64 -1.22
C VAL A 27 0.32 -9.07 -1.86
N GLU A 28 0.57 -7.80 -1.60
CA GLU A 28 1.80 -7.14 -2.01
C GLU A 28 2.60 -6.71 -0.80
N TYR A 29 3.87 -7.08 -0.77
CA TYR A 29 4.86 -6.51 0.14
C TYR A 29 5.53 -5.38 -0.64
N GLY A 30 5.19 -4.13 -0.31
CA GLY A 30 5.52 -3.00 -1.14
C GLY A 30 6.40 -1.96 -0.48
N ASP A 31 7.19 -1.30 -1.32
CA ASP A 31 8.05 -0.18 -0.97
C ASP A 31 7.61 1.00 -1.84
N TYR A 32 7.16 2.07 -1.20
CA TYR A 32 6.62 3.23 -1.94
C TYR A 32 7.64 3.93 -2.83
N GLU A 33 8.94 3.78 -2.57
CA GLU A 33 9.98 4.36 -3.42
C GLU A 33 10.53 3.39 -4.46
N CYS A 34 10.21 2.11 -4.39
CA CYS A 34 10.72 1.12 -5.32
C CYS A 34 10.10 1.31 -6.71
N PRO A 35 10.92 1.46 -7.77
CA PRO A 35 10.38 1.62 -9.13
C PRO A 35 9.53 0.45 -9.59
N TYR A 36 9.89 -0.77 -9.19
CA TYR A 36 9.11 -1.96 -9.55
C TYR A 36 7.75 -1.97 -8.90
N CYS A 37 7.66 -1.51 -7.64
CA CYS A 37 6.37 -1.36 -6.97
C CYS A 37 5.55 -0.25 -7.62
N GLY A 38 6.20 0.82 -8.06
CA GLY A 38 5.55 1.88 -8.83
C GLY A 38 4.98 1.39 -10.14
N GLN A 39 5.68 0.47 -10.81
CA GLN A 39 5.17 -0.16 -12.04
C GLN A 39 4.02 -1.12 -11.75
N ALA A 40 4.06 -1.80 -10.62
CA ALA A 40 3.00 -2.72 -10.20
C ALA A 40 1.71 -1.99 -9.84
N TYR A 41 1.80 -0.76 -9.34
CA TYR A 41 0.64 0.00 -8.88
C TYR A 41 -0.50 0.07 -9.92
N PRO A 42 -0.28 0.54 -11.17
CA PRO A 42 -1.36 0.56 -12.14
C PRO A 42 -1.82 -0.84 -12.56
N ILE A 43 -0.95 -1.84 -12.49
CA ILE A 43 -1.31 -3.22 -12.80
C ILE A 43 -2.31 -3.75 -11.77
N VAL A 44 -2.06 -3.50 -10.49
CA VAL A 44 -2.98 -3.88 -9.41
C VAL A 44 -4.33 -3.19 -9.61
N LYS A 45 -4.34 -1.90 -9.96
CA LYS A 45 -5.59 -1.18 -10.24
C LYS A 45 -6.38 -1.84 -11.35
N ARG A 46 -5.72 -2.26 -12.43
CA ARG A 46 -6.39 -2.96 -13.54
C ARG A 46 -6.95 -4.31 -13.11
N ILE A 47 -6.23 -5.04 -12.26
CA ILE A 47 -6.72 -6.31 -11.72
C ILE A 47 -7.97 -6.08 -10.88
N GLN A 48 -7.97 -5.06 -10.04
CA GLN A 48 -9.13 -4.72 -9.22
C GLN A 48 -10.35 -4.35 -10.06
N GLU A 49 -10.14 -3.57 -11.13
CA GLU A 49 -11.23 -3.21 -12.05
C GLU A 49 -11.79 -4.42 -12.78
N ARG A 50 -10.91 -5.31 -13.27
CA ARG A 50 -11.33 -6.45 -14.08
C ARG A 50 -12.03 -7.51 -13.25
N PHE A 51 -11.54 -7.80 -12.05
CA PHE A 51 -12.05 -8.93 -11.26
C PHE A 51 -13.02 -8.51 -10.15
N GLY A 52 -13.06 -7.22 -9.81
CA GLY A 52 -14.06 -6.66 -8.90
C GLY A 52 -14.22 -7.43 -7.61
N GLN A 53 -15.42 -7.95 -7.37
CA GLN A 53 -15.77 -8.65 -6.14
C GLN A 53 -15.03 -9.97 -5.93
N ARG A 54 -14.33 -10.47 -6.93
CA ARG A 54 -13.60 -11.74 -6.85
C ARG A 54 -12.21 -11.61 -6.24
N VAL A 55 -11.71 -10.38 -6.06
CA VAL A 55 -10.35 -10.11 -5.56
C VAL A 55 -10.40 -9.19 -4.36
N ARG A 56 -9.63 -9.58 -3.34
CA ARG A 56 -9.31 -8.75 -2.18
C ARG A 56 -7.82 -8.42 -2.27
N PHE A 57 -7.46 -7.13 -2.11
CA PHE A 57 -6.07 -6.69 -2.16
C PHE A 57 -5.59 -6.34 -0.76
N VAL A 58 -4.41 -6.84 -0.41
CA VAL A 58 -3.75 -6.53 0.86
C VAL A 58 -2.38 -5.92 0.55
N PHE A 59 -2.09 -4.77 1.16
CA PHE A 59 -0.79 -4.13 1.03
C PHE A 59 -0.08 -4.13 2.37
N ARG A 60 1.14 -4.67 2.40
CA ARG A 60 2.01 -4.69 3.56
C ARG A 60 3.26 -3.89 3.27
N ASN A 61 3.59 -2.93 4.13
CA ASN A 61 4.80 -2.13 3.96
C ASN A 61 6.06 -2.97 4.14
N PHE A 62 6.98 -2.85 3.19
CA PHE A 62 8.28 -3.51 3.24
C PHE A 62 9.36 -2.55 2.70
N PRO A 63 9.68 -1.48 3.45
CA PRO A 63 10.61 -0.46 2.95
C PRO A 63 12.04 -0.98 2.90
N LEU A 64 12.67 -0.77 1.74
CA LEU A 64 14.07 -1.17 1.50
C LEU A 64 14.97 0.03 1.81
N ARG A 65 15.15 0.31 3.10
CA ARG A 65 15.78 1.55 3.58
C ARG A 65 17.20 1.80 3.04
N GLU A 66 17.93 0.75 2.74
CA GLU A 66 19.29 0.88 2.22
C GLU A 66 19.33 1.34 0.77
N SER A 67 18.30 0.99 0.00
CA SER A 67 18.21 1.31 -1.43
C SER A 67 17.38 2.56 -1.70
N HIS A 68 16.43 2.87 -0.81
CA HIS A 68 15.43 3.92 -1.05
C HIS A 68 15.34 4.83 0.18
N PRO A 69 15.95 6.02 0.13
CA PRO A 69 16.13 6.88 1.32
C PRO A 69 14.82 7.37 1.95
N HIS A 70 13.74 7.50 1.17
CA HIS A 70 12.46 7.98 1.69
C HIS A 70 11.46 6.87 1.95
N ALA A 71 11.84 5.60 1.73
CA ALA A 71 10.90 4.48 1.84
C ALA A 71 10.32 4.32 3.23
N VAL A 72 11.16 4.41 4.26
CA VAL A 72 10.70 4.24 5.66
C VAL A 72 9.75 5.37 6.04
N HIS A 73 10.08 6.62 5.73
CA HIS A 73 9.23 7.76 6.04
C HIS A 73 7.90 7.70 5.27
N ALA A 74 7.94 7.25 4.02
CA ALA A 74 6.70 7.07 3.24
C ALA A 74 5.80 6.01 3.87
N ALA A 75 6.39 4.88 4.29
CA ALA A 75 5.64 3.83 4.97
C ALA A 75 5.05 4.34 6.29
N GLU A 76 5.85 5.04 7.09
CA GLU A 76 5.39 5.60 8.35
C GLU A 76 4.28 6.64 8.15
N ALA A 77 4.39 7.46 7.12
CA ALA A 77 3.36 8.45 6.79
C ALA A 77 2.04 7.77 6.45
N ALA A 78 2.08 6.72 5.63
CA ALA A 78 0.87 5.98 5.26
C ALA A 78 0.25 5.31 6.49
N GLU A 79 1.06 4.70 7.36
CA GLU A 79 0.55 4.09 8.59
C GLU A 79 -0.05 5.12 9.54
N SER A 80 0.57 6.30 9.64
CA SER A 80 0.05 7.38 10.48
C SER A 80 -1.31 7.87 9.96
N VAL A 81 -1.46 8.00 8.65
CA VAL A 81 -2.73 8.38 8.03
C VAL A 81 -3.80 7.32 8.35
N ALA A 82 -3.43 6.04 8.31
CA ALA A 82 -4.36 4.97 8.67
C ALA A 82 -4.85 5.09 10.11
N VAL A 83 -3.95 5.37 11.05
CA VAL A 83 -4.30 5.51 12.46
C VAL A 83 -5.21 6.72 12.69
N LEU A 84 -4.91 7.84 12.05
CA LEU A 84 -5.63 9.09 12.28
C LEU A 84 -6.92 9.21 11.47
N GLY A 85 -6.94 8.67 10.26
CA GLY A 85 -8.05 8.87 9.32
C GLY A 85 -8.81 7.62 8.92
N GLY A 86 -8.34 6.44 9.30
CA GLY A 86 -8.99 5.18 8.99
C GLY A 86 -8.63 4.59 7.63
N PRO A 87 -9.30 3.49 7.24
CA PRO A 87 -8.94 2.74 6.03
C PRO A 87 -9.02 3.54 4.73
N ASP A 88 -10.06 4.33 4.55
CA ASP A 88 -10.22 5.10 3.33
C ASP A 88 -9.11 6.14 3.17
N ALA A 89 -8.71 6.78 4.27
CA ALA A 89 -7.60 7.73 4.26
C ALA A 89 -6.27 7.03 3.96
N PHE A 90 -6.07 5.83 4.51
CA PHE A 90 -4.88 5.03 4.17
C PHE A 90 -4.78 4.79 2.67
N TRP A 91 -5.85 4.31 2.06
CA TRP A 91 -5.82 3.98 0.62
C TRP A 91 -5.68 5.21 -0.25
N ALA A 92 -6.27 6.35 0.17
CA ALA A 92 -6.05 7.62 -0.50
C ALA A 92 -4.57 8.03 -0.44
N MET A 93 -3.93 7.90 0.73
CA MET A 93 -2.51 8.19 0.89
C MET A 93 -1.65 7.23 0.06
N HIS A 94 -1.98 5.94 0.07
CA HIS A 94 -1.32 4.92 -0.73
C HIS A 94 -1.27 5.32 -2.21
N ASP A 95 -2.42 5.72 -2.75
CA ASP A 95 -2.51 6.14 -4.15
C ASP A 95 -1.68 7.41 -4.40
N LEU A 96 -1.80 8.41 -3.54
CA LEU A 96 -1.08 9.68 -3.69
C LEU A 96 0.43 9.47 -3.67
N VAL A 97 0.92 8.62 -2.76
CA VAL A 97 2.35 8.37 -2.64
C VAL A 97 2.90 7.71 -3.91
N TYR A 98 2.22 6.71 -4.44
CA TYR A 98 2.67 6.10 -5.70
C TYR A 98 2.56 7.07 -6.88
N GLU A 99 1.55 7.91 -6.91
CA GLU A 99 1.39 8.90 -7.98
C GLU A 99 2.46 9.99 -7.93
N HIS A 100 3.11 10.19 -6.78
CA HIS A 100 4.17 11.17 -6.59
C HIS A 100 5.51 10.52 -6.22
N GLN A 101 5.71 9.29 -6.66
CA GLN A 101 6.82 8.44 -6.22
C GLN A 101 8.20 9.08 -6.32
N ARG A 102 8.41 9.99 -7.26
CA ARG A 102 9.72 10.58 -7.50
C ARG A 102 10.06 11.74 -6.58
N THR A 103 9.12 12.19 -5.76
CA THR A 103 9.26 13.40 -4.94
C THR A 103 8.76 13.16 -3.52
N LEU A 104 9.26 12.13 -2.85
CA LEU A 104 8.77 11.71 -1.53
C LEU A 104 9.61 12.23 -0.37
N GLY A 105 10.08 13.46 -0.43
CA GLY A 105 10.71 14.10 0.74
C GLY A 105 9.67 14.38 1.83
N ASP A 106 10.14 14.71 3.04
CA ASP A 106 9.25 14.89 4.20
C ASP A 106 8.17 15.94 3.97
N ALA A 107 8.53 17.06 3.33
CA ALA A 107 7.55 18.12 3.05
C ALA A 107 6.45 17.63 2.09
N ALA A 108 6.83 16.85 1.08
CA ALA A 108 5.88 16.28 0.15
C ALA A 108 4.97 15.28 0.85
N LEU A 109 5.52 14.42 1.71
CA LEU A 109 4.74 13.45 2.46
C LEU A 109 3.72 14.12 3.38
N ALA A 110 4.11 15.21 4.04
CA ALA A 110 3.20 15.98 4.89
C ALA A 110 2.04 16.56 4.07
N ARG A 111 2.34 17.09 2.90
CA ARG A 111 1.33 17.64 2.00
C ARG A 111 0.37 16.57 1.52
N LEU A 112 0.89 15.42 1.11
CA LEU A 112 0.05 14.31 0.63
C LEU A 112 -0.82 13.76 1.76
N ALA A 113 -0.30 13.68 2.98
CA ALA A 113 -1.09 13.26 4.13
C ALA A 113 -2.28 14.19 4.38
N THR A 114 -2.07 15.49 4.22
CA THR A 114 -3.16 16.47 4.34
C THR A 114 -4.20 16.27 3.25
N GLU A 115 -3.79 15.98 2.02
CA GLU A 115 -4.73 15.71 0.92
C GLU A 115 -5.52 14.43 1.14
N ALA A 116 -4.92 13.44 1.76
CA ALA A 116 -5.59 12.14 1.99
C ALA A 116 -6.66 12.22 3.07
N GLY A 117 -6.54 13.18 3.93
CA GLY A 117 -7.44 13.36 5.07
C GLY A 117 -6.67 13.59 6.33
#